data_b377632568cc9632f40eae0bd12dff78
#
_entry.id   b377632568cc9632f40eae0bd12dff78
#
_cell.length_a   1.000
_cell.length_b   1.000
_cell.length_c   1.000
_cell.angle_alpha   90.00
_cell.angle_beta   90.00
_cell.angle_gamma   90.00
#
_symmetry.space_group_name_H-M   'P 1'
#
loop_
_entity.id
_entity.type
_entity.pdbx_description
1 polymer ?
#
loop_
_entity_poly.entity_id
_entity_poly.type
_entity_poly.pdbx_seq_one_letter_code
_entity_poly.pdbx_strand_id
1 'polypeptide(L)'
;MKKTSLKDLPSVHQVLLEIKDDISLHNNYLKFIINKELDKIRGEIKEGEISKSPQELLVYIIDRVLIESAPQLVNIINGTGIVLHTGFGRAPFNGRALKGIADRLEGYVNLEFDLQTGKRGDRQDNIRDHLSALCGSESALVVNNNAAAVMLAINEIAQGGEVIVSRGQLVEIGGSFRIPDIIEKSGAILKDVGTTNRTHSKDYGNAISNKTKLILWVHTSNYVVRGFTRSVPLSELVALGKKHKIPVMVDWGSGALLDMNSLNLADEIPVKTIMENNPDLLTFSGDKLIGGPQSGLIIGKKKWVNTLQNNPLYRVLRCDKITIGLLEETLRSYRSDSFTKDNLSLSMLTTSRRILKNRGQRILDFQKRKKIKDLGIKLVESEVEAGSGSLPEDKIESMALSFKPKSMKITELAGGFRCGSIPVVGYTSGHTFYIDLKAVLPGQINRLAKAIDQV
;
A
#
# COMPACT_ATOMS: atom_id res chain seq x y z
N MET A 1 24.71 -42.03 -8.73
CA MET A 1 23.23 -41.86 -8.65
C MET A 1 22.65 -42.10 -10.03
N LYS A 2 21.55 -42.88 -10.15
CA LYS A 2 20.89 -43.13 -11.44
C LYS A 2 20.21 -41.81 -11.89
N LYS A 3 20.54 -41.35 -13.09
CA LYS A 3 19.97 -40.12 -13.66
C LYS A 3 18.45 -40.30 -13.82
N THR A 4 17.63 -39.39 -13.29
CA THR A 4 16.19 -39.43 -13.44
C THR A 4 15.80 -39.39 -14.91
N SER A 5 14.88 -40.26 -15.34
CA SER A 5 14.43 -40.35 -16.72
C SER A 5 12.95 -39.93 -16.83
N LEU A 6 12.50 -39.54 -18.03
CA LEU A 6 11.08 -39.23 -18.26
C LEU A 6 10.12 -40.41 -17.98
N LYS A 7 10.63 -41.65 -17.96
CA LYS A 7 9.86 -42.85 -17.63
C LYS A 7 9.56 -42.99 -16.14
N ASP A 8 10.34 -42.27 -15.29
CA ASP A 8 10.17 -42.28 -13.84
C ASP A 8 9.06 -41.33 -13.37
N LEU A 9 8.48 -40.53 -14.28
CA LEU A 9 7.39 -39.61 -13.97
C LEU A 9 6.11 -40.37 -13.63
N PRO A 10 5.43 -40.00 -12.51
CA PRO A 10 4.13 -40.59 -12.17
C PRO A 10 3.05 -40.14 -13.15
N SER A 11 1.99 -40.94 -13.27
CA SER A 11 0.80 -40.55 -13.99
C SER A 11 -0.01 -39.49 -13.22
N VAL A 12 -0.78 -38.66 -13.92
CA VAL A 12 -1.71 -37.69 -13.28
C VAL A 12 -2.64 -38.38 -12.29
N HIS A 13 -3.10 -39.61 -12.64
CA HIS A 13 -3.99 -40.38 -11.78
C HIS A 13 -3.30 -40.80 -10.48
N GLN A 14 -2.06 -41.21 -10.54
CA GLN A 14 -1.29 -41.60 -9.35
C GLN A 14 -1.09 -40.40 -8.40
N VAL A 15 -0.71 -39.24 -8.93
CA VAL A 15 -0.60 -38.02 -8.11
C VAL A 15 -1.93 -37.63 -7.50
N LEU A 16 -3.04 -37.69 -8.26
CA LEU A 16 -4.40 -37.43 -7.76
C LEU A 16 -4.81 -38.31 -6.59
N LEU A 17 -4.50 -39.60 -6.65
CA LEU A 17 -4.83 -40.54 -5.57
C LEU A 17 -4.12 -40.17 -4.27
N GLU A 18 -2.86 -39.77 -4.34
CA GLU A 18 -2.06 -39.43 -3.15
C GLU A 18 -2.49 -38.13 -2.48
N ILE A 19 -3.04 -37.14 -3.25
CA ILE A 19 -3.40 -35.80 -2.71
C ILE A 19 -4.90 -35.61 -2.47
N LYS A 20 -5.73 -36.62 -2.78
CA LYS A 20 -7.19 -36.50 -2.80
C LYS A 20 -7.79 -36.05 -1.47
N ASP A 21 -7.21 -36.49 -0.37
CA ASP A 21 -7.71 -36.20 0.97
C ASP A 21 -7.10 -34.92 1.58
N ASP A 22 -6.03 -34.40 0.98
CA ASP A 22 -5.30 -33.22 1.47
C ASP A 22 -5.81 -31.90 0.87
N ILE A 23 -6.52 -31.95 -0.27
CA ILE A 23 -6.91 -30.76 -1.03
C ILE A 23 -8.40 -30.76 -1.36
N SER A 24 -9.12 -29.76 -0.89
CA SER A 24 -10.54 -29.53 -1.23
C SER A 24 -10.68 -28.68 -2.50
N LEU A 25 -10.22 -29.20 -3.64
CA LEU A 25 -10.38 -28.59 -4.96
C LEU A 25 -11.07 -29.53 -5.94
N HIS A 26 -11.74 -28.95 -6.94
CA HIS A 26 -12.39 -29.75 -8.00
C HIS A 26 -11.35 -30.55 -8.81
N ASN A 27 -11.62 -31.84 -9.06
CA ASN A 27 -10.70 -32.77 -9.73
C ASN A 27 -10.14 -32.25 -11.07
N ASN A 28 -10.95 -31.56 -11.89
CA ASN A 28 -10.47 -31.04 -13.16
C ASN A 28 -9.43 -29.93 -12.98
N TYR A 29 -9.57 -29.10 -11.93
CA TYR A 29 -8.59 -28.07 -11.60
C TYR A 29 -7.31 -28.70 -11.05
N LEU A 30 -7.40 -29.70 -10.18
CA LEU A 30 -6.24 -30.46 -9.72
C LEU A 30 -5.49 -31.13 -10.89
N LYS A 31 -6.19 -31.75 -11.85
CA LYS A 31 -5.57 -32.28 -13.06
C LYS A 31 -4.81 -31.20 -13.84
N PHE A 32 -5.37 -30.00 -13.95
CA PHE A 32 -4.69 -28.88 -14.61
C PHE A 32 -3.39 -28.51 -13.90
N ILE A 33 -3.40 -28.36 -12.57
CA ILE A 33 -2.20 -28.06 -11.77
C ILE A 33 -1.16 -29.17 -11.92
N ILE A 34 -1.57 -30.44 -11.79
CA ILE A 34 -0.67 -31.60 -11.90
C ILE A 34 0.00 -31.62 -13.29
N ASN A 35 -0.76 -31.44 -14.36
CA ASN A 35 -0.19 -31.40 -15.71
C ASN A 35 0.81 -30.26 -15.87
N LYS A 36 0.47 -29.05 -15.39
CA LYS A 36 1.37 -27.89 -15.41
C LYS A 36 2.68 -28.18 -14.69
N GLU A 37 2.63 -28.78 -13.50
CA GLU A 37 3.85 -29.15 -12.76
C GLU A 37 4.64 -30.29 -13.40
N LEU A 38 3.97 -31.32 -13.92
CA LEU A 38 4.62 -32.38 -14.68
C LEU A 38 5.34 -31.85 -15.91
N ASP A 39 4.78 -30.85 -16.62
CA ASP A 39 5.43 -30.24 -17.78
C ASP A 39 6.69 -29.47 -17.40
N LYS A 40 6.67 -28.71 -16.29
CA LYS A 40 7.87 -28.07 -15.75
C LYS A 40 8.96 -29.09 -15.41
N ILE A 41 8.59 -30.15 -14.68
CA ILE A 41 9.52 -31.19 -14.26
C ILE A 41 10.09 -31.97 -15.45
N ARG A 42 9.32 -32.16 -16.54
CA ARG A 42 9.84 -32.73 -17.81
C ARG A 42 10.98 -31.87 -18.38
N GLY A 43 10.86 -30.53 -18.28
CA GLY A 43 11.94 -29.60 -18.65
C GLY A 43 13.18 -29.79 -17.77
N GLU A 44 13.00 -29.74 -16.46
CA GLU A 44 14.07 -29.87 -15.46
C GLU A 44 14.84 -31.23 -15.59
N ILE A 45 14.10 -32.34 -15.92
CA ILE A 45 14.73 -33.64 -16.18
C ILE A 45 15.55 -33.61 -17.47
N LYS A 46 15.05 -32.99 -18.56
CA LYS A 46 15.80 -32.91 -19.83
C LYS A 46 17.06 -32.06 -19.68
N GLU A 47 17.02 -31.02 -18.86
CA GLU A 47 18.17 -30.17 -18.56
C GLU A 47 19.14 -30.80 -17.55
N GLY A 48 18.76 -31.94 -16.95
CA GLY A 48 19.60 -32.68 -16.00
C GLY A 48 19.67 -32.08 -14.61
N GLU A 49 18.73 -31.20 -14.27
CA GLU A 49 18.65 -30.51 -12.99
C GLU A 49 18.11 -31.38 -11.85
N ILE A 50 17.38 -32.46 -12.19
CA ILE A 50 16.77 -33.40 -11.24
C ILE A 50 17.51 -34.75 -11.26
N SER A 51 17.90 -35.20 -10.07
CA SER A 51 18.45 -36.56 -9.84
C SER A 51 17.78 -37.18 -8.62
N LYS A 52 16.63 -37.83 -8.86
CA LYS A 52 15.75 -38.41 -7.82
C LYS A 52 15.32 -39.81 -8.23
N SER A 53 15.12 -40.70 -7.27
CA SER A 53 14.43 -41.97 -7.48
C SER A 53 12.94 -41.74 -7.81
N PRO A 54 12.23 -42.72 -8.40
CA PRO A 54 10.79 -42.57 -8.71
C PRO A 54 9.93 -42.21 -7.50
N GLN A 55 10.24 -42.74 -6.34
CA GLN A 55 9.53 -42.43 -5.09
C GLN A 55 9.82 -41.00 -4.60
N GLU A 56 11.08 -40.58 -4.60
CA GLU A 56 11.45 -39.20 -4.26
C GLU A 56 10.89 -38.21 -5.26
N LEU A 57 10.78 -38.58 -6.54
CA LEU A 57 10.18 -37.76 -7.57
C LEU A 57 8.69 -37.57 -7.37
N LEU A 58 7.97 -38.64 -6.98
CA LEU A 58 6.55 -38.57 -6.65
C LEU A 58 6.29 -37.60 -5.48
N VAL A 59 7.04 -37.73 -4.38
CA VAL A 59 6.96 -36.82 -3.23
C VAL A 59 7.25 -35.38 -3.65
N TYR A 60 8.31 -35.18 -4.43
CA TYR A 60 8.68 -33.85 -4.95
C TYR A 60 7.56 -33.22 -5.80
N ILE A 61 6.88 -34.01 -6.62
CA ILE A 61 5.75 -33.56 -7.45
C ILE A 61 4.55 -33.22 -6.58
N ILE A 62 4.24 -34.07 -5.59
CA ILE A 62 3.15 -33.84 -4.63
C ILE A 62 3.37 -32.53 -3.90
N ASP A 63 4.55 -32.30 -3.35
CA ASP A 63 4.91 -31.05 -2.65
C ASP A 63 4.70 -29.83 -3.54
N ARG A 64 5.12 -29.88 -4.81
CA ARG A 64 4.93 -28.78 -5.75
C ARG A 64 3.45 -28.55 -6.09
N VAL A 65 2.67 -29.62 -6.26
CA VAL A 65 1.23 -29.52 -6.50
C VAL A 65 0.52 -28.94 -5.28
N LEU A 66 0.89 -29.34 -4.07
CA LEU A 66 0.36 -28.80 -2.82
C LEU A 66 0.66 -27.28 -2.69
N ILE A 67 1.88 -26.86 -2.99
CA ILE A 67 2.28 -25.45 -3.00
C ILE A 67 1.50 -24.65 -4.05
N GLU A 68 1.39 -25.14 -5.28
CA GLU A 68 0.70 -24.46 -6.37
C GLU A 68 -0.82 -24.39 -6.14
N SER A 69 -1.39 -25.39 -5.43
CA SER A 69 -2.83 -25.44 -5.09
C SER A 69 -3.19 -24.58 -3.86
N ALA A 70 -2.22 -24.21 -3.07
CA ALA A 70 -2.43 -23.36 -1.88
C ALA A 70 -2.76 -21.90 -2.27
N PRO A 71 -3.45 -21.15 -1.41
CA PRO A 71 -3.63 -19.71 -1.62
C PRO A 71 -2.30 -19.00 -1.84
N GLN A 72 -2.19 -18.26 -2.95
CA GLN A 72 -0.94 -17.56 -3.31
C GLN A 72 -0.74 -16.28 -2.49
N LEU A 73 -1.82 -15.67 -2.00
CA LEU A 73 -1.75 -14.52 -1.11
C LEU A 73 -1.54 -15.00 0.33
N VAL A 74 -0.33 -14.85 0.84
CA VAL A 74 0.06 -15.37 2.15
C VAL A 74 0.49 -14.26 3.11
N ASN A 75 0.31 -14.51 4.40
CA ASN A 75 0.77 -13.61 5.44
C ASN A 75 2.28 -13.69 5.59
N ILE A 76 2.98 -12.56 5.44
CA ILE A 76 4.42 -12.43 5.56
C ILE A 76 4.80 -11.62 6.81
N ILE A 77 6.03 -11.79 7.27
CA ILE A 77 6.65 -10.90 8.25
C ILE A 77 7.46 -9.85 7.51
N ASN A 78 7.03 -8.58 7.64
CA ASN A 78 7.74 -7.46 7.03
C ASN A 78 8.92 -7.04 7.92
N GLY A 79 10.09 -7.48 7.57
CA GLY A 79 11.38 -7.12 8.20
C GLY A 79 12.16 -6.04 7.46
N THR A 80 11.54 -5.32 6.52
CA THR A 80 12.21 -4.23 5.79
C THR A 80 12.31 -2.93 6.60
N GLY A 81 11.50 -2.79 7.65
CA GLY A 81 11.35 -1.56 8.42
C GLY A 81 10.36 -0.56 7.82
N ILE A 82 10.02 -0.69 6.55
CA ILE A 82 9.10 0.21 5.85
C ILE A 82 7.65 -0.19 6.16
N VAL A 83 6.95 0.60 6.97
CA VAL A 83 5.57 0.28 7.41
C VAL A 83 4.59 0.33 6.24
N LEU A 84 4.63 1.38 5.41
CA LEU A 84 3.77 1.56 4.25
C LEU A 84 4.42 0.98 2.97
N HIS A 85 4.85 -0.28 3.04
CA HIS A 85 5.59 -0.93 1.95
C HIS A 85 4.69 -1.23 0.76
N THR A 86 5.00 -0.69 -0.42
CA THR A 86 4.19 -0.82 -1.64
C THR A 86 3.97 -2.26 -2.07
N GLY A 87 5.01 -3.09 -2.03
CA GLY A 87 4.93 -4.51 -2.42
C GLY A 87 4.20 -5.40 -1.40
N PHE A 88 3.84 -4.89 -0.20
CA PHE A 88 3.16 -5.64 0.86
C PHE A 88 1.77 -5.12 1.17
N GLY A 89 1.20 -4.33 0.27
CA GLY A 89 -0.16 -3.81 0.39
C GLY A 89 -0.28 -2.51 1.18
N ARG A 90 0.83 -1.81 1.45
CA ARG A 90 0.91 -0.52 2.18
C ARG A 90 0.39 -0.63 3.62
N ALA A 91 -0.67 0.11 3.99
CA ALA A 91 -1.18 0.12 5.36
C ALA A 91 -1.66 -1.27 5.83
N PRO A 92 -1.06 -1.84 6.90
CA PRO A 92 -1.49 -3.12 7.43
C PRO A 92 -2.76 -2.97 8.27
N PHE A 93 -3.60 -4.02 8.26
CA PHE A 93 -4.79 -4.08 9.10
C PHE A 93 -4.56 -4.91 10.35
N ASN A 94 -5.18 -4.47 11.44
CA ASN A 94 -5.24 -5.27 12.66
C ASN A 94 -6.29 -6.39 12.49
N GLY A 95 -5.96 -7.58 12.97
CA GLY A 95 -6.82 -8.76 12.83
C GLY A 95 -8.21 -8.60 13.48
N ARG A 96 -8.34 -7.76 14.52
CA ARG A 96 -9.63 -7.46 15.17
C ARG A 96 -10.53 -6.65 14.22
N ALA A 97 -9.97 -5.63 13.54
CA ALA A 97 -10.71 -4.84 12.56
C ALA A 97 -11.18 -5.71 11.39
N LEU A 98 -10.31 -6.56 10.84
CA LEU A 98 -10.66 -7.49 9.77
C LEU A 98 -11.77 -8.45 10.18
N LYS A 99 -11.71 -9.04 11.40
CA LYS A 99 -12.73 -9.92 11.92
C LYS A 99 -14.06 -9.18 12.09
N GLY A 100 -14.05 -7.99 12.70
CA GLY A 100 -15.26 -7.18 12.88
C GLY A 100 -15.91 -6.80 11.55
N ILE A 101 -15.11 -6.58 10.49
CA ILE A 101 -15.64 -6.35 9.14
C ILE A 101 -16.20 -7.64 8.55
N ALA A 102 -15.52 -8.78 8.68
CA ALA A 102 -16.01 -10.06 8.17
C ALA A 102 -17.39 -10.39 8.76
N ASP A 103 -17.54 -10.26 10.09
CA ASP A 103 -18.79 -10.52 10.80
C ASP A 103 -19.93 -9.59 10.32
N ARG A 104 -19.64 -8.30 10.05
CA ARG A 104 -20.65 -7.33 9.56
C ARG A 104 -21.01 -7.50 8.08
N LEU A 105 -20.11 -8.03 7.27
CA LEU A 105 -20.29 -8.19 5.83
C LEU A 105 -20.73 -9.61 5.41
N GLU A 106 -20.92 -10.51 6.37
CA GLU A 106 -21.47 -11.83 6.11
C GLU A 106 -22.89 -11.70 5.54
N GLY A 107 -23.12 -12.34 4.35
CA GLY A 107 -24.40 -12.28 3.66
C GLY A 107 -24.67 -10.94 2.96
N TYR A 108 -25.88 -10.43 3.16
CA TYR A 108 -26.35 -9.19 2.52
C TYR A 108 -26.17 -8.00 3.44
N VAL A 109 -25.79 -6.84 2.86
CA VAL A 109 -25.62 -5.58 3.58
C VAL A 109 -26.33 -4.44 2.88
N ASN A 110 -26.68 -3.41 3.61
CA ASN A 110 -27.39 -2.22 3.13
C ASN A 110 -26.47 -1.21 2.40
N LEU A 111 -25.54 -1.71 1.58
CA LEU A 111 -24.54 -0.86 0.93
C LEU A 111 -25.13 0.30 0.11
N GLU A 112 -26.22 0.03 -0.63
CA GLU A 112 -26.97 1.03 -1.42
C GLU A 112 -28.47 0.94 -1.09
N PHE A 113 -28.82 0.74 0.17
CA PHE A 113 -30.20 0.65 0.62
C PHE A 113 -30.39 1.39 1.93
N ASP A 114 -31.30 2.36 1.94
CA ASP A 114 -31.68 3.10 3.13
C ASP A 114 -32.75 2.32 3.91
N LEU A 115 -32.35 1.82 5.09
CA LEU A 115 -33.24 1.04 5.96
C LEU A 115 -34.40 1.85 6.55
N GLN A 116 -34.29 3.18 6.67
CA GLN A 116 -35.31 4.01 7.24
C GLN A 116 -36.42 4.31 6.23
N THR A 117 -36.01 4.62 5.00
CA THR A 117 -36.94 4.99 3.93
C THR A 117 -37.41 3.82 3.07
N GLY A 118 -36.72 2.67 3.15
CA GLY A 118 -36.96 1.49 2.30
C GLY A 118 -36.62 1.72 0.82
N LYS A 119 -35.83 2.75 0.51
CA LYS A 119 -35.44 3.13 -0.85
C LYS A 119 -33.98 2.87 -1.13
N ARG A 120 -33.60 2.96 -2.41
CA ARG A 120 -32.22 2.91 -2.81
C ARG A 120 -31.47 4.12 -2.26
N GLY A 121 -30.41 3.87 -1.51
CA GLY A 121 -29.45 4.83 -0.98
C GLY A 121 -28.18 4.90 -1.83
N ASP A 122 -27.19 5.63 -1.30
CA ASP A 122 -25.86 5.76 -1.89
C ASP A 122 -24.82 5.12 -0.96
N ARG A 123 -23.90 4.32 -1.54
CA ARG A 123 -22.79 3.71 -0.78
C ARG A 123 -21.90 4.73 -0.08
N GLN A 124 -21.85 5.97 -0.58
CA GLN A 124 -21.07 7.06 -0.01
C GLN A 124 -21.62 7.55 1.33
N ASP A 125 -22.93 7.35 1.58
CA ASP A 125 -23.58 7.81 2.81
C ASP A 125 -22.97 7.17 4.06
N ASN A 126 -22.40 5.95 3.92
CA ASN A 126 -21.73 5.26 5.03
C ASN A 126 -20.43 5.94 5.49
N ILE A 127 -19.81 6.78 4.67
CA ILE A 127 -18.48 7.35 4.92
C ILE A 127 -18.41 8.86 4.71
N ARG A 128 -19.32 9.45 3.91
CA ARG A 128 -19.31 10.88 3.52
C ARG A 128 -19.23 11.82 4.73
N ASP A 129 -20.12 11.64 5.68
CA ASP A 129 -20.20 12.53 6.85
C ASP A 129 -18.99 12.38 7.76
N HIS A 130 -18.47 11.15 7.92
CA HIS A 130 -17.26 10.90 8.70
C HIS A 130 -16.05 11.59 8.10
N LEU A 131 -15.88 11.41 6.78
CA LEU A 131 -14.76 11.99 6.06
C LEU A 131 -14.85 13.51 6.01
N SER A 132 -16.05 14.06 5.73
CA SER A 132 -16.27 15.50 5.73
C SER A 132 -15.99 16.14 7.08
N ALA A 133 -16.42 15.53 8.17
CA ALA A 133 -16.20 16.03 9.53
C ALA A 133 -14.71 15.99 9.92
N LEU A 134 -14.00 14.92 9.60
CA LEU A 134 -12.55 14.79 9.90
C LEU A 134 -11.71 15.79 9.11
N CYS A 135 -12.09 16.06 7.86
CA CYS A 135 -11.32 16.91 6.96
C CYS A 135 -11.78 18.37 6.91
N GLY A 136 -12.92 18.71 7.51
CA GLY A 136 -13.48 20.07 7.45
C GLY A 136 -13.99 20.46 6.06
N SER A 137 -14.57 19.52 5.30
CA SER A 137 -15.09 19.74 3.95
C SER A 137 -16.62 19.74 3.89
N GLU A 138 -17.19 20.35 2.84
CA GLU A 138 -18.65 20.36 2.63
C GLU A 138 -19.21 18.99 2.23
N SER A 139 -18.41 18.19 1.51
CA SER A 139 -18.80 16.86 1.05
C SER A 139 -17.57 16.00 0.72
N ALA A 140 -17.82 14.69 0.55
CA ALA A 140 -16.78 13.72 0.21
C ALA A 140 -17.30 12.65 -0.76
N LEU A 141 -16.37 12.06 -1.51
CA LEU A 141 -16.57 10.95 -2.44
C LEU A 141 -15.37 10.00 -2.36
N VAL A 142 -15.62 8.70 -2.52
CA VAL A 142 -14.56 7.69 -2.49
C VAL A 142 -14.57 6.87 -3.76
N VAL A 143 -13.36 6.66 -4.30
CA VAL A 143 -13.08 5.82 -5.47
C VAL A 143 -11.97 4.81 -5.13
N ASN A 144 -11.65 3.90 -6.04
CA ASN A 144 -10.78 2.75 -5.78
C ASN A 144 -9.30 3.06 -5.50
N ASN A 145 -8.78 4.23 -5.89
CA ASN A 145 -7.44 4.73 -5.53
C ASN A 145 -7.28 6.22 -5.86
N ASN A 146 -6.21 6.85 -5.38
CA ASN A 146 -5.99 8.28 -5.58
C ASN A 146 -5.75 8.66 -7.05
N ALA A 147 -5.11 7.80 -7.84
CA ALA A 147 -4.94 8.05 -9.28
C ALA A 147 -6.31 8.16 -9.99
N ALA A 148 -7.25 7.30 -9.62
CA ALA A 148 -8.64 7.37 -10.10
C ALA A 148 -9.36 8.62 -9.61
N ALA A 149 -9.10 9.09 -8.38
CA ALA A 149 -9.66 10.33 -7.85
C ALA A 149 -9.20 11.54 -8.67
N VAL A 150 -7.90 11.63 -8.93
CA VAL A 150 -7.31 12.70 -9.76
C VAL A 150 -7.87 12.64 -11.19
N MET A 151 -7.89 11.45 -11.79
CA MET A 151 -8.40 11.25 -13.15
C MET A 151 -9.87 11.64 -13.28
N LEU A 152 -10.73 11.21 -12.34
CA LEU A 152 -12.14 11.53 -12.32
C LEU A 152 -12.39 13.04 -12.21
N ALA A 153 -11.67 13.70 -11.29
CA ALA A 153 -11.80 15.14 -11.08
C ALA A 153 -11.36 15.94 -12.31
N ILE A 154 -10.24 15.61 -12.93
CA ILE A 154 -9.75 16.28 -14.12
C ILE A 154 -10.68 16.03 -15.31
N ASN A 155 -11.14 14.78 -15.50
CA ASN A 155 -12.06 14.44 -16.58
C ASN A 155 -13.36 15.25 -16.49
N GLU A 156 -13.96 15.34 -15.29
CA GLU A 156 -15.21 16.06 -15.11
C GLU A 156 -15.07 17.58 -15.30
N ILE A 157 -13.99 18.15 -14.77
CA ILE A 157 -13.84 19.60 -14.68
C ILE A 157 -13.18 20.18 -15.93
N ALA A 158 -12.23 19.46 -16.53
CA ALA A 158 -11.31 20.02 -17.49
C ALA A 158 -11.28 19.31 -18.86
N GLN A 159 -12.21 18.37 -19.11
CA GLN A 159 -12.25 17.69 -20.42
C GLN A 159 -12.30 18.68 -21.58
N GLY A 160 -11.37 18.53 -22.53
CA GLY A 160 -11.20 19.43 -23.69
C GLY A 160 -10.60 20.81 -23.38
N GLY A 161 -10.26 21.09 -22.12
CA GLY A 161 -9.68 22.34 -21.66
C GLY A 161 -8.28 22.19 -21.05
N GLU A 162 -7.69 23.34 -20.69
CA GLU A 162 -6.34 23.40 -20.12
C GLU A 162 -6.37 23.21 -18.60
N VAL A 163 -5.41 22.41 -18.08
CA VAL A 163 -5.10 22.26 -16.65
C VAL A 163 -3.74 22.88 -16.41
N ILE A 164 -3.69 23.94 -15.61
CA ILE A 164 -2.43 24.63 -15.27
C ILE A 164 -1.78 23.93 -14.07
N VAL A 165 -0.52 23.52 -14.22
CA VAL A 165 0.30 22.86 -13.18
C VAL A 165 1.69 23.48 -13.14
N SER A 166 2.29 23.62 -11.96
CA SER A 166 3.71 23.98 -11.86
C SER A 166 4.59 22.86 -12.42
N ARG A 167 5.58 23.22 -13.25
CA ARG A 167 6.57 22.27 -13.79
C ARG A 167 7.30 21.51 -12.68
N GLY A 168 7.58 22.17 -11.56
CA GLY A 168 8.16 21.54 -10.38
C GLY A 168 7.21 20.58 -9.62
N GLN A 169 5.97 20.42 -10.07
CA GLN A 169 4.95 19.53 -9.46
C GLN A 169 4.51 18.39 -10.41
N LEU A 170 5.21 18.20 -11.54
CA LEU A 170 4.95 17.10 -12.48
C LEU A 170 5.58 15.81 -11.94
N VAL A 171 4.95 15.24 -10.92
CA VAL A 171 5.48 14.09 -10.20
C VAL A 171 5.27 12.78 -10.96
N GLU A 172 6.19 11.81 -10.77
CA GLU A 172 6.03 10.39 -11.08
C GLU A 172 6.08 9.58 -9.80
N ILE A 173 5.10 8.69 -9.59
CA ILE A 173 4.99 7.82 -8.41
C ILE A 173 4.79 6.37 -8.87
N GLY A 174 5.54 5.42 -8.26
CA GLY A 174 5.36 3.99 -8.46
C GLY A 174 5.62 3.50 -9.89
N GLY A 175 6.42 4.23 -10.66
CA GLY A 175 6.90 3.83 -12.00
C GLY A 175 5.89 3.98 -13.14
N SER A 176 4.64 4.37 -12.86
CA SER A 176 3.62 4.51 -13.93
C SER A 176 2.62 5.64 -13.72
N PHE A 177 2.48 6.18 -12.52
CA PHE A 177 1.60 7.32 -12.28
C PHE A 177 2.38 8.61 -12.53
N ARG A 178 2.07 9.28 -13.62
CA ARG A 178 2.63 10.58 -14.02
C ARG A 178 1.52 11.59 -14.18
N ILE A 179 1.66 12.74 -13.56
CA ILE A 179 0.65 13.81 -13.67
C ILE A 179 0.36 14.22 -15.13
N PRO A 180 1.37 14.41 -16.03
CA PRO A 180 1.10 14.68 -17.44
C PRO A 180 0.22 13.62 -18.10
N ASP A 181 0.55 12.32 -17.90
CA ASP A 181 -0.16 11.22 -18.53
C ASP A 181 -1.61 11.11 -18.03
N ILE A 182 -1.82 11.39 -16.75
CA ILE A 182 -3.17 11.38 -16.14
C ILE A 182 -4.01 12.55 -16.69
N ILE A 183 -3.43 13.74 -16.84
CA ILE A 183 -4.13 14.91 -17.42
C ILE A 183 -4.55 14.58 -18.87
N GLU A 184 -3.64 14.04 -19.68
CA GLU A 184 -3.92 13.66 -21.05
C GLU A 184 -4.99 12.56 -21.15
N LYS A 185 -4.86 11.49 -20.36
CA LYS A 185 -5.85 10.39 -20.30
C LYS A 185 -7.21 10.83 -19.78
N SER A 186 -7.27 11.89 -18.99
CA SER A 186 -8.52 12.51 -18.57
C SER A 186 -9.21 13.31 -19.67
N GLY A 187 -8.60 13.43 -20.86
CA GLY A 187 -9.12 14.24 -21.96
C GLY A 187 -8.85 15.74 -21.84
N ALA A 188 -7.96 16.15 -20.93
CA ALA A 188 -7.55 17.53 -20.72
C ALA A 188 -6.19 17.83 -21.35
N ILE A 189 -5.83 19.09 -21.43
CA ILE A 189 -4.59 19.60 -22.00
C ILE A 189 -3.70 20.11 -20.87
N LEU A 190 -2.50 19.56 -20.74
CA LEU A 190 -1.51 20.05 -19.78
C LEU A 190 -1.01 21.45 -20.19
N LYS A 191 -1.02 22.38 -19.24
CA LYS A 191 -0.41 23.70 -19.35
C LYS A 191 0.59 23.86 -18.20
N ASP A 192 1.83 23.48 -18.39
CA ASP A 192 2.85 23.60 -17.39
C ASP A 192 3.41 25.02 -17.29
N VAL A 193 3.69 25.49 -16.06
CA VAL A 193 4.16 26.86 -15.80
C VAL A 193 5.40 26.88 -14.91
N GLY A 194 6.17 27.95 -15.02
CA GLY A 194 7.40 28.13 -14.26
C GLY A 194 8.54 27.23 -14.74
N THR A 195 9.44 26.91 -13.84
CA THR A 195 10.59 26.01 -14.06
C THR A 195 10.59 24.89 -13.03
N THR A 196 11.50 23.93 -13.16
CA THR A 196 11.61 22.79 -12.22
C THR A 196 11.73 23.21 -10.76
N ASN A 197 12.48 24.27 -10.48
CA ASN A 197 12.78 24.71 -9.12
C ASN A 197 12.10 26.03 -8.72
N ARG A 198 11.56 26.81 -9.67
CA ARG A 198 10.96 28.12 -9.36
C ARG A 198 9.70 28.36 -10.17
N THR A 199 8.60 28.60 -9.45
CA THR A 199 7.32 29.03 -10.03
C THR A 199 6.77 30.19 -9.22
N HIS A 200 6.28 31.19 -9.88
CA HIS A 200 5.72 32.42 -9.30
C HIS A 200 4.24 32.56 -9.65
N SER A 201 3.47 33.26 -8.83
CA SER A 201 2.03 33.53 -9.09
C SER A 201 1.78 34.16 -10.46
N LYS A 202 2.70 35.02 -10.93
CA LYS A 202 2.64 35.61 -12.30
C LYS A 202 2.68 34.58 -13.41
N ASP A 203 3.38 33.44 -13.21
CA ASP A 203 3.50 32.39 -14.23
C ASP A 203 2.14 31.72 -14.43
N TYR A 204 1.41 31.47 -13.35
CA TYR A 204 0.01 31.00 -13.41
C TYR A 204 -0.90 32.05 -14.05
N GLY A 205 -0.82 33.31 -13.59
CA GLY A 205 -1.64 34.40 -14.10
C GLY A 205 -1.50 34.61 -15.61
N ASN A 206 -0.24 34.59 -16.13
CA ASN A 206 0.05 34.74 -17.54
C ASN A 206 -0.39 33.54 -18.41
N ALA A 207 -0.52 32.37 -17.81
CA ALA A 207 -0.95 31.15 -18.50
C ALA A 207 -2.47 31.01 -18.60
N ILE A 208 -3.24 31.76 -17.79
CA ILE A 208 -4.71 31.72 -17.81
C ILE A 208 -5.22 32.21 -19.17
N SER A 209 -6.08 31.43 -19.79
CA SER A 209 -6.76 31.70 -21.05
C SER A 209 -8.25 31.34 -20.94
N ASN A 210 -9.01 31.60 -22.02
CA ASN A 210 -10.41 31.13 -22.11
C ASN A 210 -10.56 29.61 -22.19
N LYS A 211 -9.46 28.87 -22.43
CA LYS A 211 -9.41 27.39 -22.42
C LYS A 211 -9.10 26.82 -21.05
N THR A 212 -8.63 27.64 -20.11
CA THR A 212 -8.25 27.16 -18.77
C THR A 212 -9.49 26.75 -17.98
N LYS A 213 -9.50 25.50 -17.49
CA LYS A 213 -10.61 24.90 -16.74
C LYS A 213 -10.26 24.58 -15.31
N LEU A 214 -8.96 24.35 -15.02
CA LEU A 214 -8.52 23.89 -13.69
C LEU A 214 -7.11 24.42 -13.40
N ILE A 215 -6.89 24.83 -12.16
CA ILE A 215 -5.56 24.97 -11.57
C ILE A 215 -5.35 23.77 -10.66
N LEU A 216 -4.32 22.97 -10.96
CA LEU A 216 -3.96 21.78 -10.18
C LEU A 216 -2.68 22.07 -9.38
N TRP A 217 -2.76 21.92 -8.08
CA TRP A 217 -1.62 21.97 -7.17
C TRP A 217 -1.30 20.56 -6.67
N VAL A 218 -0.08 20.09 -6.92
CA VAL A 218 0.32 18.71 -6.58
C VAL A 218 1.39 18.75 -5.52
N HIS A 219 1.19 17.96 -4.46
CA HIS A 219 2.19 17.77 -3.41
C HIS A 219 3.32 16.85 -3.89
N THR A 220 4.56 17.32 -3.78
CA THR A 220 5.75 16.55 -4.15
C THR A 220 6.16 15.61 -3.02
N SER A 221 5.32 14.60 -2.73
CA SER A 221 5.46 13.73 -1.55
C SER A 221 6.64 12.75 -1.63
N ASN A 222 7.24 12.52 -2.82
CA ASN A 222 8.28 11.50 -3.03
C ASN A 222 9.64 12.06 -3.47
N TYR A 223 9.77 13.37 -3.56
CA TYR A 223 11.05 14.05 -3.82
C TYR A 223 11.04 15.47 -3.25
N VAL A 224 12.25 16.01 -3.05
CA VAL A 224 12.47 17.38 -2.58
C VAL A 224 13.43 18.08 -3.49
N VAL A 225 13.08 19.31 -3.88
CA VAL A 225 13.97 20.19 -4.65
C VAL A 225 14.67 21.13 -3.67
N ARG A 226 16.01 21.07 -3.61
CA ARG A 226 16.84 21.88 -2.72
C ARG A 226 17.61 22.95 -3.48
N GLY A 227 17.94 24.04 -2.79
CA GLY A 227 18.71 25.16 -3.32
C GLY A 227 17.85 26.39 -3.58
N PHE A 228 18.06 27.08 -4.71
CA PHE A 228 17.28 28.27 -5.08
C PHE A 228 15.88 27.89 -5.56
N THR A 229 15.00 27.54 -4.64
CA THR A 229 13.64 27.08 -4.93
C THR A 229 12.59 28.16 -4.62
N ARG A 230 11.45 28.08 -5.31
CA ARG A 230 10.24 28.85 -4.99
C ARG A 230 9.00 28.11 -5.52
N SER A 231 8.04 27.90 -4.65
CA SER A 231 6.70 27.40 -4.97
C SER A 231 5.66 28.48 -4.66
N VAL A 232 4.50 28.41 -5.31
CA VAL A 232 3.38 29.32 -5.04
C VAL A 232 2.56 28.73 -3.90
N PRO A 233 2.31 29.50 -2.82
CA PRO A 233 1.42 29.08 -1.74
C PRO A 233 0.01 28.74 -2.26
N LEU A 234 -0.63 27.73 -1.68
CA LEU A 234 -1.97 27.33 -2.09
C LEU A 234 -2.99 28.47 -1.95
N SER A 235 -2.87 29.28 -0.90
CA SER A 235 -3.73 30.46 -0.68
C SER A 235 -3.70 31.46 -1.83
N GLU A 236 -2.51 31.69 -2.43
CA GLU A 236 -2.37 32.57 -3.59
C GLU A 236 -3.06 31.97 -4.84
N LEU A 237 -2.95 30.65 -5.04
CA LEU A 237 -3.60 29.97 -6.16
C LEU A 237 -5.11 29.96 -6.01
N VAL A 238 -5.62 29.74 -4.80
CA VAL A 238 -7.07 29.82 -4.51
C VAL A 238 -7.59 31.24 -4.76
N ALA A 239 -6.87 32.27 -4.33
CA ALA A 239 -7.21 33.66 -4.62
C ALA A 239 -7.22 33.95 -6.13
N LEU A 240 -6.23 33.45 -6.88
CA LEU A 240 -6.16 33.57 -8.33
C LEU A 240 -7.32 32.86 -9.02
N GLY A 241 -7.60 31.60 -8.61
CA GLY A 241 -8.73 30.82 -9.11
C GLY A 241 -10.07 31.53 -8.90
N LYS A 242 -10.28 32.08 -7.70
CA LYS A 242 -11.49 32.86 -7.37
C LYS A 242 -11.62 34.10 -8.25
N LYS A 243 -10.54 34.84 -8.46
CA LYS A 243 -10.51 36.03 -9.32
C LYS A 243 -10.92 35.71 -10.77
N HIS A 244 -10.46 34.58 -11.31
CA HIS A 244 -10.70 34.16 -12.70
C HIS A 244 -11.86 33.17 -12.85
N LYS A 245 -12.54 32.81 -11.75
CA LYS A 245 -13.64 31.81 -11.70
C LYS A 245 -13.20 30.41 -12.21
N ILE A 246 -11.95 30.06 -11.94
CA ILE A 246 -11.35 28.76 -12.27
C ILE A 246 -11.22 27.96 -10.98
N PRO A 247 -11.72 26.71 -10.91
CA PRO A 247 -11.58 25.87 -9.73
C PRO A 247 -10.10 25.54 -9.47
N VAL A 248 -9.77 25.38 -8.17
CA VAL A 248 -8.46 24.95 -7.69
C VAL A 248 -8.58 23.59 -7.05
N MET A 249 -7.83 22.62 -7.54
CA MET A 249 -7.75 21.27 -7.00
C MET A 249 -6.37 21.02 -6.42
N VAL A 250 -6.34 20.28 -5.32
CA VAL A 250 -5.14 19.82 -4.65
C VAL A 250 -5.05 18.30 -4.75
N ASP A 251 -3.91 17.78 -5.21
CA ASP A 251 -3.53 16.37 -5.05
C ASP A 251 -2.55 16.25 -3.89
N TRP A 252 -3.02 15.75 -2.74
CA TRP A 252 -2.27 15.60 -1.49
C TRP A 252 -2.07 14.13 -1.14
N GLY A 253 -1.27 13.41 -1.92
CA GLY A 253 -1.18 11.95 -1.90
C GLY A 253 -0.94 11.28 -0.55
N SER A 254 -0.30 11.92 0.44
CA SER A 254 0.01 11.35 1.77
C SER A 254 -1.22 11.16 2.67
N GLY A 255 -2.15 12.12 2.64
CA GLY A 255 -3.41 12.04 3.35
C GLY A 255 -3.31 12.03 4.88
N ALA A 256 -2.40 12.81 5.47
CA ALA A 256 -2.32 12.96 6.92
C ALA A 256 -3.59 13.62 7.46
N LEU A 257 -4.31 12.94 8.37
CA LEU A 257 -5.49 13.50 9.05
C LEU A 257 -5.13 14.22 10.36
N LEU A 258 -3.91 14.02 10.86
CA LEU A 258 -3.42 14.50 12.14
C LEU A 258 -2.11 15.25 11.93
N ASP A 259 -1.80 16.12 12.89
CA ASP A 259 -0.48 16.71 13.02
C ASP A 259 0.53 15.63 13.41
N MET A 260 1.38 15.24 12.46
CA MET A 260 2.39 14.19 12.64
C MET A 260 3.48 14.61 13.63
N ASN A 261 3.77 15.92 13.79
CA ASN A 261 4.70 16.41 14.79
C ASN A 261 4.24 16.08 16.22
N SER A 262 2.94 16.13 16.48
CA SER A 262 2.36 15.73 17.78
C SER A 262 2.60 14.25 18.11
N LEU A 263 2.94 13.45 17.09
CA LEU A 263 3.27 12.04 17.21
C LEU A 263 4.78 11.75 17.14
N ASN A 264 5.62 12.78 17.20
CA ASN A 264 7.08 12.70 17.00
C ASN A 264 7.47 12.07 15.65
N LEU A 265 6.67 12.32 14.64
CA LEU A 265 6.96 12.01 13.24
C LEU A 265 7.25 13.33 12.50
N ALA A 266 7.73 13.23 11.28
CA ALA A 266 8.01 14.36 10.42
C ALA A 266 6.83 15.29 10.20
N ASP A 267 7.15 16.51 9.82
CA ASP A 267 6.16 17.55 9.50
C ASP A 267 5.43 17.18 8.20
N GLU A 268 4.18 16.81 8.34
CA GLU A 268 3.25 16.58 7.23
C GLU A 268 1.98 17.38 7.50
N ILE A 269 1.65 18.29 6.60
CA ILE A 269 0.52 19.19 6.79
C ILE A 269 -0.79 18.38 6.78
N PRO A 270 -1.62 18.44 7.84
CA PRO A 270 -2.89 17.74 7.87
C PRO A 270 -3.84 18.20 6.77
N VAL A 271 -4.61 17.26 6.22
CA VAL A 271 -5.64 17.54 5.21
C VAL A 271 -6.58 18.66 5.63
N LYS A 272 -6.97 18.71 6.90
CA LYS A 272 -7.82 19.77 7.45
C LYS A 272 -7.19 21.16 7.31
N THR A 273 -5.91 21.30 7.61
CA THR A 273 -5.16 22.58 7.48
C THR A 273 -5.08 23.03 6.02
N ILE A 274 -4.95 22.07 5.07
CA ILE A 274 -4.98 22.40 3.65
C ILE A 274 -6.38 22.90 3.26
N MET A 275 -7.43 22.27 3.76
CA MET A 275 -8.82 22.69 3.52
C MET A 275 -9.16 24.09 4.07
N GLU A 276 -8.44 24.60 5.07
CA GLU A 276 -8.56 25.97 5.57
C GLU A 276 -8.24 27.03 4.50
N ASN A 277 -7.44 26.68 3.49
CA ASN A 277 -7.20 27.51 2.31
C ASN A 277 -8.41 27.55 1.35
N ASN A 278 -9.42 26.73 1.59
CA ASN A 278 -10.67 26.66 0.82
C ASN A 278 -10.48 26.32 -0.68
N PRO A 279 -9.68 25.30 -1.05
CA PRO A 279 -9.65 24.80 -2.43
C PRO A 279 -11.03 24.25 -2.82
N ASP A 280 -11.26 24.10 -4.12
CA ASP A 280 -12.53 23.54 -4.61
C ASP A 280 -12.62 22.03 -4.40
N LEU A 281 -11.51 21.32 -4.60
CA LEU A 281 -11.35 19.88 -4.38
C LEU A 281 -9.97 19.57 -3.82
N LEU A 282 -9.90 18.50 -3.03
CA LEU A 282 -8.66 17.88 -2.60
C LEU A 282 -8.78 16.36 -2.70
N THR A 283 -7.72 15.70 -3.20
CA THR A 283 -7.66 14.24 -3.31
C THR A 283 -6.47 13.67 -2.55
N PHE A 284 -6.63 12.46 -1.99
CA PHE A 284 -5.59 11.77 -1.24
C PHE A 284 -5.83 10.26 -1.14
N SER A 285 -4.79 9.53 -0.70
CA SER A 285 -4.81 8.06 -0.60
C SER A 285 -5.33 7.58 0.75
N GLY A 286 -6.21 6.59 0.77
CA GLY A 286 -6.70 5.97 2.00
C GLY A 286 -5.72 4.97 2.63
N ASP A 287 -4.81 4.39 1.84
CA ASP A 287 -3.89 3.33 2.23
C ASP A 287 -2.46 3.80 2.60
N LYS A 288 -2.31 5.10 2.86
CA LYS A 288 -1.06 5.69 3.35
C LYS A 288 -1.18 6.08 4.82
N LEU A 289 -0.95 7.37 5.17
CA LEU A 289 -0.95 7.84 6.56
C LEU A 289 -2.30 7.70 7.27
N ILE A 290 -3.40 7.64 6.53
CA ILE A 290 -4.70 7.30 7.10
C ILE A 290 -4.71 5.88 7.70
N GLY A 291 -3.95 4.95 7.12
CA GLY A 291 -3.90 3.57 7.59
C GLY A 291 -5.14 2.74 7.23
N GLY A 292 -5.87 3.13 6.20
CA GLY A 292 -7.07 2.47 5.69
C GLY A 292 -6.82 1.56 4.49
N PRO A 293 -7.88 1.07 3.81
CA PRO A 293 -7.77 0.30 2.59
C PRO A 293 -7.36 1.17 1.41
N GLN A 294 -6.86 0.51 0.35
CA GLN A 294 -6.63 1.21 -0.91
C GLN A 294 -7.93 1.87 -1.37
N SER A 295 -7.90 3.19 -1.41
CA SER A 295 -8.98 4.05 -1.86
C SER A 295 -8.43 5.42 -2.25
N GLY A 296 -9.16 6.11 -3.11
CA GLY A 296 -8.94 7.52 -3.44
C GLY A 296 -10.04 8.35 -2.78
N LEU A 297 -9.65 9.26 -1.93
CA LEU A 297 -10.57 10.11 -1.18
C LEU A 297 -10.62 11.47 -1.87
N ILE A 298 -11.81 11.92 -2.19
CA ILE A 298 -12.09 13.24 -2.80
C ILE A 298 -12.94 14.02 -1.82
N ILE A 299 -12.47 15.19 -1.42
CA ILE A 299 -13.20 16.08 -0.52
C ILE A 299 -13.24 17.49 -1.11
N GLY A 300 -14.19 18.29 -0.68
CA GLY A 300 -14.26 19.70 -1.10
C GLY A 300 -15.69 20.24 -1.14
N LYS A 301 -15.91 21.17 -2.07
CA LYS A 301 -17.20 21.84 -2.23
C LYS A 301 -18.27 20.88 -2.73
N LYS A 302 -19.42 20.88 -2.08
CA LYS A 302 -20.55 19.97 -2.38
C LYS A 302 -20.94 19.97 -3.87
N LYS A 303 -20.94 21.15 -4.51
CA LYS A 303 -21.25 21.25 -5.95
C LYS A 303 -20.35 20.37 -6.80
N TRP A 304 -19.01 20.39 -6.57
CA TRP A 304 -18.05 19.61 -7.35
C TRP A 304 -18.15 18.13 -7.04
N VAL A 305 -18.25 17.78 -5.75
CA VAL A 305 -18.41 16.39 -5.34
C VAL A 305 -19.64 15.74 -5.97
N ASN A 306 -20.77 16.47 -5.99
CA ASN A 306 -22.00 15.98 -6.64
C ASN A 306 -21.84 15.81 -8.15
N THR A 307 -21.12 16.73 -8.81
CA THR A 307 -20.88 16.63 -10.27
C THR A 307 -20.02 15.40 -10.56
N LEU A 308 -18.94 15.17 -9.79
CA LEU A 308 -18.11 13.97 -9.92
C LEU A 308 -18.88 12.67 -9.72
N GLN A 309 -19.81 12.64 -8.77
CA GLN A 309 -20.65 11.48 -8.48
C GLN A 309 -21.58 11.12 -9.65
N ASN A 310 -22.01 12.11 -10.44
CA ASN A 310 -22.84 11.94 -11.61
C ASN A 310 -22.05 11.58 -12.90
N ASN A 311 -20.73 11.71 -12.88
CA ASN A 311 -19.89 11.33 -14.02
C ASN A 311 -19.95 9.81 -14.27
N PRO A 312 -20.14 9.34 -15.52
CA PRO A 312 -20.18 7.92 -15.83
C PRO A 312 -18.92 7.13 -15.38
N LEU A 313 -17.73 7.76 -15.38
CA LEU A 313 -16.50 7.15 -14.90
C LEU A 313 -16.57 6.80 -13.41
N TYR A 314 -17.34 7.54 -12.60
CA TYR A 314 -17.50 7.21 -11.19
C TYR A 314 -18.01 5.77 -11.02
N ARG A 315 -18.96 5.32 -11.87
CA ARG A 315 -19.44 3.94 -11.81
C ARG A 315 -18.35 2.90 -12.04
N VAL A 316 -17.38 3.20 -12.92
CA VAL A 316 -16.22 2.34 -13.21
C VAL A 316 -15.24 2.31 -12.03
N LEU A 317 -15.11 3.43 -11.31
CA LEU A 317 -14.13 3.66 -10.26
C LEU A 317 -14.64 3.39 -8.84
N ARG A 318 -15.87 2.92 -8.67
CA ARG A 318 -16.50 2.69 -7.35
C ARG A 318 -15.78 1.63 -6.53
N CYS A 319 -15.68 1.88 -5.23
CA CYS A 319 -15.26 0.86 -4.27
C CYS A 319 -16.33 -0.21 -4.05
N ASP A 320 -15.91 -1.43 -3.73
CA ASP A 320 -16.75 -2.55 -3.30
C ASP A 320 -17.14 -2.42 -1.81
N LYS A 321 -17.96 -3.37 -1.32
CA LYS A 321 -18.46 -3.38 0.06
C LYS A 321 -17.35 -3.59 1.10
N ILE A 322 -16.29 -4.33 0.75
CA ILE A 322 -15.19 -4.63 1.67
C ILE A 322 -14.36 -3.36 1.88
N THR A 323 -14.00 -2.68 0.80
CA THR A 323 -13.27 -1.40 0.86
C THR A 323 -14.06 -0.34 1.62
N ILE A 324 -15.38 -0.19 1.37
CA ILE A 324 -16.24 0.75 2.10
C ILE A 324 -16.28 0.42 3.59
N GLY A 325 -16.50 -0.84 3.95
CA GLY A 325 -16.56 -1.27 5.35
C GLY A 325 -15.23 -1.07 6.10
N LEU A 326 -14.10 -1.42 5.47
CA LEU A 326 -12.78 -1.19 6.06
C LEU A 326 -12.46 0.30 6.20
N LEU A 327 -12.85 1.11 5.22
CA LEU A 327 -12.65 2.56 5.29
C LEU A 327 -13.52 3.18 6.39
N GLU A 328 -14.78 2.80 6.50
CA GLU A 328 -15.67 3.22 7.59
C GLU A 328 -15.04 2.91 8.95
N GLU A 329 -14.57 1.68 9.16
CA GLU A 329 -13.91 1.28 10.41
C GLU A 329 -12.66 2.11 10.68
N THR A 330 -11.84 2.37 9.66
CA THR A 330 -10.66 3.21 9.76
C THR A 330 -11.03 4.64 10.18
N LEU A 331 -12.02 5.27 9.52
CA LEU A 331 -12.45 6.63 9.84
C LEU A 331 -13.09 6.71 11.23
N ARG A 332 -13.78 5.66 11.66
CA ARG A 332 -14.35 5.57 13.02
C ARG A 332 -13.26 5.50 14.09
N SER A 333 -12.13 4.84 13.82
CA SER A 333 -11.02 4.78 14.77
C SER A 333 -10.47 6.17 15.13
N TYR A 334 -10.49 7.14 14.19
CA TYR A 334 -10.07 8.52 14.44
C TYR A 334 -10.98 9.32 15.38
N ARG A 335 -12.12 8.77 15.80
CA ARG A 335 -13.03 9.35 16.81
C ARG A 335 -12.69 8.91 18.23
N SER A 336 -11.82 7.93 18.37
CA SER A 336 -11.42 7.37 19.66
C SER A 336 -10.19 8.12 20.20
N ASP A 337 -10.13 8.35 21.50
CA ASP A 337 -8.92 8.87 22.16
C ASP A 337 -7.74 7.91 22.05
N SER A 338 -8.00 6.65 21.72
CA SER A 338 -7.00 5.61 21.50
C SER A 338 -6.62 5.39 20.03
N PHE A 339 -6.98 6.31 19.12
CA PHE A 339 -6.83 6.13 17.67
C PHE A 339 -5.42 5.71 17.23
N THR A 340 -4.36 6.20 17.88
CA THR A 340 -2.97 5.82 17.58
C THR A 340 -2.68 4.35 17.88
N LYS A 341 -3.42 3.73 18.79
CA LYS A 341 -3.31 2.29 19.12
C LYS A 341 -4.19 1.45 18.20
N ASP A 342 -5.37 1.98 17.85
CA ASP A 342 -6.35 1.27 17.02
C ASP A 342 -5.95 1.28 15.55
N ASN A 343 -5.32 2.36 15.08
CA ASN A 343 -4.73 2.45 13.75
C ASN A 343 -3.33 1.80 13.74
N LEU A 344 -3.22 0.64 13.11
CA LEU A 344 -2.00 -0.16 13.15
C LEU A 344 -0.80 0.54 12.49
N SER A 345 -1.01 1.26 11.38
CA SER A 345 0.06 2.00 10.71
C SER A 345 0.66 3.07 11.63
N LEU A 346 -0.19 3.89 12.25
CA LEU A 346 0.25 4.92 13.20
C LEU A 346 0.92 4.30 14.43
N SER A 347 0.33 3.25 14.98
CA SER A 347 0.91 2.52 16.12
C SER A 347 2.32 2.01 15.84
N MET A 348 2.57 1.51 14.61
CA MET A 348 3.89 1.02 14.23
C MET A 348 4.87 2.16 14.00
N LEU A 349 4.48 3.21 13.28
CA LEU A 349 5.33 4.38 13.02
C LEU A 349 5.77 5.06 14.33
N THR A 350 4.86 5.17 15.31
CA THR A 350 5.11 5.82 16.61
C THR A 350 5.76 4.91 17.66
N THR A 351 5.93 3.61 17.38
CA THR A 351 6.56 2.68 18.32
C THR A 351 8.00 3.11 18.63
N SER A 352 8.31 3.38 19.91
CA SER A 352 9.62 3.88 20.35
C SER A 352 10.72 2.82 20.20
N ARG A 353 11.97 3.27 19.99
CA ARG A 353 13.18 2.43 19.95
C ARG A 353 13.26 1.52 21.20
N ARG A 354 12.90 2.01 22.39
CA ARG A 354 12.89 1.22 23.63
C ARG A 354 11.97 -0.01 23.52
N ILE A 355 10.77 0.16 22.98
CA ILE A 355 9.82 -0.96 22.79
C ILE A 355 10.38 -1.95 21.77
N LEU A 356 10.95 -1.46 20.66
CA LEU A 356 11.54 -2.30 19.62
C LEU A 356 12.76 -3.07 20.16
N LYS A 357 13.60 -2.43 20.99
CA LYS A 357 14.73 -3.07 21.68
C LYS A 357 14.24 -4.23 22.56
N ASN A 358 13.20 -4.04 23.35
CA ASN A 358 12.63 -5.10 24.18
C ASN A 358 12.08 -6.26 23.32
N ARG A 359 11.42 -5.96 22.19
CA ARG A 359 10.95 -6.99 21.24
C ARG A 359 12.13 -7.77 20.65
N GLY A 360 13.18 -7.07 20.23
CA GLY A 360 14.40 -7.69 19.71
C GLY A 360 15.09 -8.58 20.73
N GLN A 361 15.20 -8.13 21.98
CA GLN A 361 15.77 -8.94 23.06
C GLN A 361 14.96 -10.23 23.30
N ARG A 362 13.62 -10.15 23.35
CA ARG A 362 12.77 -11.33 23.45
C ARG A 362 12.97 -12.33 22.32
N ILE A 363 13.22 -11.86 21.10
CA ILE A 363 13.52 -12.74 19.96
C ILE A 363 14.87 -13.44 20.19
N LEU A 364 15.90 -12.71 20.65
CA LEU A 364 17.22 -13.28 20.94
C LEU A 364 17.18 -14.27 22.10
N ASP A 365 16.41 -13.99 23.16
CA ASP A 365 16.26 -14.87 24.32
C ASP A 365 15.59 -16.21 23.96
N PHE A 366 14.78 -16.22 22.90
CA PHE A 366 14.16 -17.44 22.37
C PHE A 366 15.19 -18.33 21.64
N GLN A 367 16.28 -17.75 21.10
CA GLN A 367 17.27 -18.48 20.31
C GLN A 367 18.31 -19.19 21.16
N LYS A 368 18.73 -20.38 20.71
CA LYS A 368 19.88 -21.07 21.28
C LYS A 368 21.17 -20.28 21.04
N ARG A 369 22.08 -20.21 22.02
CA ARG A 369 23.38 -19.50 21.90
C ARG A 369 24.18 -19.91 20.68
N LYS A 370 24.15 -21.22 20.30
CA LYS A 370 24.80 -21.75 19.11
C LYS A 370 24.24 -21.06 17.84
N LYS A 371 22.90 -20.99 17.69
CA LYS A 371 22.24 -20.37 16.54
C LYS A 371 22.60 -18.90 16.40
N ILE A 372 22.60 -18.13 17.50
CA ILE A 372 23.00 -16.73 17.53
C ILE A 372 24.44 -16.58 17.02
N LYS A 373 25.36 -17.47 17.45
CA LYS A 373 26.79 -17.45 17.08
C LYS A 373 26.99 -17.84 15.62
N ASP A 374 26.29 -18.86 15.13
CA ASP A 374 26.44 -19.39 13.76
C ASP A 374 25.89 -18.43 12.72
N LEU A 375 24.74 -17.80 12.98
CA LEU A 375 24.16 -16.78 12.13
C LEU A 375 24.71 -15.36 12.39
N GLY A 376 25.56 -15.20 13.43
CA GLY A 376 26.15 -13.90 13.79
C GLY A 376 25.11 -12.83 14.12
N ILE A 377 24.05 -13.21 14.84
CA ILE A 377 22.90 -12.34 15.11
C ILE A 377 23.25 -11.28 16.15
N LYS A 378 22.93 -10.02 15.85
CA LYS A 378 23.05 -8.90 16.80
C LYS A 378 21.81 -8.01 16.70
N LEU A 379 21.38 -7.44 17.82
CA LEU A 379 20.40 -6.38 17.86
C LEU A 379 21.13 -5.05 17.73
N VAL A 380 20.78 -4.26 16.72
CA VAL A 380 21.44 -3.00 16.37
C VAL A 380 20.42 -1.89 16.22
N GLU A 381 20.84 -0.66 16.48
CA GLU A 381 20.06 0.53 16.16
C GLU A 381 19.99 0.70 14.64
N SER A 382 18.83 1.16 14.17
CA SER A 382 18.55 1.41 12.77
C SER A 382 17.65 2.63 12.62
N GLU A 383 17.55 3.10 11.39
CA GLU A 383 16.62 4.15 10.98
C GLU A 383 15.90 3.70 9.73
N VAL A 384 14.62 4.01 9.63
CA VAL A 384 13.76 3.58 8.53
C VAL A 384 12.91 4.74 8.01
N GLU A 385 12.37 4.59 6.82
CA GLU A 385 11.39 5.50 6.22
C GLU A 385 9.97 4.98 6.42
N ALA A 386 8.97 5.89 6.43
CA ALA A 386 7.57 5.48 6.51
C ALA A 386 7.13 4.65 5.29
N GLY A 387 7.57 5.03 4.09
CA GLY A 387 7.30 4.35 2.82
C GLY A 387 6.21 5.01 1.98
N SER A 388 6.04 4.51 0.75
CA SER A 388 5.02 4.96 -0.22
C SER A 388 5.08 6.46 -0.57
N GLY A 389 6.25 7.10 -0.45
CA GLY A 389 6.38 8.54 -0.65
C GLY A 389 5.64 9.36 0.40
N SER A 390 5.47 8.82 1.60
CA SER A 390 4.98 9.55 2.77
C SER A 390 6.15 9.82 3.69
N LEU A 391 6.30 11.06 4.19
CA LEU A 391 7.40 11.48 5.06
C LEU A 391 8.78 11.18 4.42
N PRO A 392 9.10 11.72 3.23
CA PRO A 392 10.22 11.24 2.41
C PRO A 392 11.62 11.61 2.95
N GLU A 393 11.72 12.63 3.79
CA GLU A 393 13.01 13.11 4.32
C GLU A 393 13.33 12.60 5.72
N ASP A 394 12.38 11.92 6.39
CA ASP A 394 12.54 11.58 7.77
C ASP A 394 12.92 10.15 8.00
N LYS A 395 13.96 10.04 8.77
CA LYS A 395 14.41 8.80 9.31
C LYS A 395 13.77 8.58 10.68
N ILE A 396 12.95 7.54 10.74
CA ILE A 396 12.26 7.12 11.97
C ILE A 396 13.18 6.16 12.72
N GLU A 397 13.42 6.45 13.99
CA GLU A 397 14.23 5.59 14.86
C GLU A 397 13.67 4.17 14.93
N SER A 398 14.55 3.17 14.80
CA SER A 398 14.21 1.76 14.84
C SER A 398 15.27 0.88 15.50
N MET A 399 15.01 -0.42 15.51
CA MET A 399 15.93 -1.48 15.91
C MET A 399 15.85 -2.61 14.88
N ALA A 400 16.99 -3.17 14.51
CA ALA A 400 17.06 -4.29 13.59
C ALA A 400 17.86 -5.47 14.17
N LEU A 401 17.49 -6.68 13.78
CA LEU A 401 18.33 -7.85 13.91
C LEU A 401 19.25 -7.89 12.70
N SER A 402 20.55 -7.80 12.90
CA SER A 402 21.58 -7.96 11.86
C SER A 402 22.11 -9.38 11.87
N PHE A 403 22.36 -9.96 10.68
CA PHE A 403 22.82 -11.32 10.49
C PHE A 403 24.12 -11.32 9.67
N LYS A 404 25.16 -11.98 10.20
CA LYS A 404 26.44 -12.21 9.52
C LYS A 404 26.78 -13.70 9.64
N PRO A 405 26.15 -14.58 8.84
CA PRO A 405 26.36 -16.02 8.92
C PRO A 405 27.78 -16.40 8.59
N LYS A 406 28.32 -17.46 9.24
CA LYS A 406 29.69 -17.93 9.05
C LYS A 406 29.82 -18.96 7.94
N SER A 407 28.78 -19.78 7.74
CA SER A 407 28.82 -20.99 6.91
C SER A 407 27.91 -20.97 5.69
N MET A 408 27.15 -19.88 5.48
CA MET A 408 26.26 -19.73 4.33
C MET A 408 26.35 -18.32 3.74
N LYS A 409 25.98 -18.17 2.46
CA LYS A 409 25.91 -16.86 1.81
C LYS A 409 24.70 -16.07 2.30
N ILE A 410 24.81 -14.75 2.30
CA ILE A 410 23.70 -13.84 2.69
C ILE A 410 22.48 -14.02 1.79
N THR A 411 22.69 -14.28 0.51
CA THR A 411 21.62 -14.57 -0.45
C THR A 411 20.87 -15.85 -0.14
N GLU A 412 21.58 -16.88 0.34
CA GLU A 412 20.99 -18.15 0.78
C GLU A 412 20.16 -17.95 2.06
N LEU A 413 20.71 -17.21 3.03
CA LEU A 413 20.01 -16.85 4.25
C LEU A 413 18.71 -16.06 3.95
N ALA A 414 18.82 -15.02 3.11
CA ALA A 414 17.65 -14.22 2.68
C ALA A 414 16.62 -15.06 1.93
N GLY A 415 17.07 -16.00 1.09
CA GLY A 415 16.21 -16.97 0.41
C GLY A 415 15.52 -17.91 1.39
N GLY A 416 16.24 -18.46 2.36
CA GLY A 416 15.69 -19.32 3.42
C GLY A 416 14.59 -18.62 4.22
N PHE A 417 14.80 -17.38 4.60
CA PHE A 417 13.76 -16.57 5.27
C PHE A 417 12.54 -16.33 4.39
N ARG A 418 12.75 -15.96 3.13
CA ARG A 418 11.67 -15.61 2.21
C ARG A 418 10.82 -16.82 1.81
N CYS A 419 11.44 -17.97 1.61
CA CYS A 419 10.79 -19.19 1.14
C CYS A 419 10.49 -20.20 2.26
N GLY A 420 10.78 -19.87 3.51
CA GLY A 420 10.49 -20.72 4.67
C GLY A 420 8.99 -20.83 4.96
N SER A 421 8.61 -21.77 5.84
CA SER A 421 7.22 -21.99 6.27
C SER A 421 6.58 -20.75 6.93
N ILE A 422 7.41 -19.85 7.43
CA ILE A 422 7.03 -18.52 7.93
C ILE A 422 7.83 -17.51 7.08
N PRO A 423 7.25 -16.99 5.99
CA PRO A 423 7.97 -16.07 5.12
C PRO A 423 8.35 -14.76 5.83
N VAL A 424 9.64 -14.44 5.82
CA VAL A 424 10.18 -13.19 6.37
C VAL A 424 10.95 -12.47 5.27
N VAL A 425 10.60 -11.21 5.03
CA VAL A 425 11.31 -10.37 4.05
C VAL A 425 12.06 -9.27 4.78
N GLY A 426 13.39 -9.35 4.76
CA GLY A 426 14.29 -8.31 5.24
C GLY A 426 15.01 -7.61 4.09
N TYR A 427 16.11 -6.92 4.40
CA TYR A 427 16.94 -6.25 3.40
C TYR A 427 18.41 -6.55 3.63
N THR A 428 19.21 -6.36 2.57
CA THR A 428 20.65 -6.52 2.62
C THR A 428 21.34 -5.18 2.43
N SER A 429 22.31 -4.87 3.30
CA SER A 429 23.18 -3.71 3.14
C SER A 429 24.62 -4.14 3.38
N GLY A 430 25.51 -3.92 2.39
CA GLY A 430 26.84 -4.48 2.38
C GLY A 430 26.83 -6.01 2.50
N HIS A 431 27.60 -6.55 3.41
CA HIS A 431 27.67 -7.99 3.67
C HIS A 431 26.84 -8.43 4.89
N THR A 432 25.67 -7.79 5.11
CA THR A 432 24.82 -8.05 6.27
C THR A 432 23.37 -8.11 5.85
N PHE A 433 22.64 -9.13 6.30
CA PHE A 433 21.19 -9.19 6.17
C PHE A 433 20.55 -8.59 7.42
N TYR A 434 19.46 -7.86 7.24
CA TYR A 434 18.75 -7.18 8.32
C TYR A 434 17.28 -7.55 8.32
N ILE A 435 16.73 -7.73 9.52
CA ILE A 435 15.31 -7.77 9.80
C ILE A 435 15.00 -6.60 10.74
N ASP A 436 14.46 -5.52 10.21
CA ASP A 436 14.08 -4.36 11.00
C ASP A 436 12.73 -4.59 11.69
N LEU A 437 12.64 -4.19 12.95
CA LEU A 437 11.51 -4.49 13.82
C LEU A 437 10.39 -3.45 13.75
N LYS A 438 10.61 -2.29 13.10
CA LYS A 438 9.59 -1.23 12.98
C LYS A 438 8.33 -1.72 12.29
N ALA A 439 8.50 -2.49 11.21
CA ALA A 439 7.40 -3.03 10.40
C ALA A 439 6.97 -4.45 10.78
N VAL A 440 7.57 -5.05 11.83
CA VAL A 440 7.13 -6.34 12.39
C VAL A 440 5.96 -6.11 13.33
N LEU A 441 4.82 -6.74 13.04
CA LEU A 441 3.63 -6.63 13.88
C LEU A 441 3.87 -7.17 15.30
N PRO A 442 3.31 -6.54 16.34
CA PRO A 442 3.47 -7.01 17.72
C PRO A 442 3.14 -8.49 17.93
N GLY A 443 2.09 -8.98 17.25
CA GLY A 443 1.67 -10.39 17.32
C GLY A 443 2.57 -11.35 16.54
N GLN A 444 3.52 -10.87 15.72
CA GLN A 444 4.41 -11.71 14.92
C GLN A 444 5.76 -12.00 15.58
N ILE A 445 6.06 -11.45 16.75
CA ILE A 445 7.37 -11.59 17.42
C ILE A 445 7.75 -13.06 17.65
N ASN A 446 6.83 -13.86 18.17
CA ASN A 446 7.08 -15.28 18.40
C ASN A 446 7.20 -16.07 17.07
N ARG A 447 6.45 -15.69 16.03
CA ARG A 447 6.57 -16.28 14.69
C ARG A 447 7.92 -15.95 14.06
N LEU A 448 8.41 -14.72 14.22
CA LEU A 448 9.75 -14.32 13.75
C LEU A 448 10.84 -15.13 14.47
N ALA A 449 10.72 -15.29 15.79
CA ALA A 449 11.67 -16.12 16.55
C ALA A 449 11.72 -17.56 16.03
N LYS A 450 10.55 -18.17 15.73
CA LYS A 450 10.48 -19.50 15.10
C LYS A 450 11.08 -19.54 13.69
N ALA A 451 10.84 -18.51 12.87
CA ALA A 451 11.42 -18.43 11.54
C ALA A 451 12.96 -18.41 11.59
N ILE A 452 13.55 -17.70 12.55
CA ILE A 452 15.01 -17.69 12.77
C ILE A 452 15.52 -19.08 13.17
N ASP A 453 14.77 -19.84 13.96
CA ASP A 453 15.17 -21.18 14.38
C ASP A 453 15.15 -22.19 13.23
N GLN A 454 14.32 -21.98 12.21
CA GLN A 454 14.16 -22.85 11.04
C GLN A 454 15.23 -22.63 9.95
N VAL A 455 15.85 -21.46 9.88
CA VAL A 455 16.90 -21.13 8.90
C VAL A 455 18.26 -21.61 9.42
#